data_e29369f4b29da5303f553f2db1e16782
#
_entry.id   e29369f4b29da5303f553f2db1e16782
#
_cell.length_a   1.000
_cell.length_b   1.000
_cell.length_c   1.000
_cell.angle_alpha   90.00
_cell.angle_beta   90.00
_cell.angle_gamma   90.00
#
_symmetry.space_group_name_H-M   'P 1'
#
loop_
_entity.id
_entity.type
_entity.pdbx_description
1 polymer ?
#
loop_
_entity_poly.entity_id
_entity_poly.type
_entity_poly.pdbx_seq_one_letter_code
_entity_poly.pdbx_strand_id
1 'polypeptide(L)'
;PTYNQFYYYCHKHITEQEMDLIKTSAAEQRNNKRLITSDSLHGVLGPGDMVEIDACEADVSLVSTADSNKTIGRPVVYFMIDVYTRAIIAMSVAFDNNSILGVTNLFLNLADNKKGILQPLWNGI
;
A
#
# COMPACT_ATOMS: atom_id res chain seq x y z
N PRO A 1 5.61 28.63 44.14
CA PRO A 1 5.42 29.21 42.81
C PRO A 1 3.96 29.07 42.37
N THR A 2 3.40 30.15 41.83
CA THR A 2 2.05 30.10 41.25
C THR A 2 2.09 29.34 39.92
N TYR A 3 0.91 28.81 39.48
CA TYR A 3 0.77 28.15 38.20
C TYR A 3 1.36 28.97 37.04
N ASN A 4 1.13 30.26 37.00
CA ASN A 4 1.63 31.15 35.95
C ASN A 4 3.17 31.26 35.94
N GLN A 5 3.81 31.28 37.12
CA GLN A 5 5.28 31.30 37.23
C GLN A 5 5.88 29.99 36.74
N PHE A 6 5.26 28.85 37.09
CA PHE A 6 5.69 27.53 36.61
C PHE A 6 5.51 27.40 35.09
N TYR A 7 4.35 27.82 34.56
CA TYR A 7 4.07 27.81 33.14
C TYR A 7 5.07 28.65 32.33
N TYR A 8 5.35 29.87 32.80
CA TYR A 8 6.35 30.75 32.17
C TYR A 8 7.75 30.15 32.23
N TYR A 9 8.15 29.53 33.32
CA TYR A 9 9.44 28.87 33.45
C TYR A 9 9.58 27.71 32.47
N CYS A 10 8.56 26.87 32.38
CA CYS A 10 8.56 25.73 31.42
C CYS A 10 8.71 26.23 29.99
N HIS A 11 7.92 27.21 29.55
CA HIS A 11 8.00 27.74 28.18
C HIS A 11 9.31 28.48 27.90
N LYS A 12 10.00 28.97 28.88
CA LYS A 12 11.28 29.65 28.71
C LYS A 12 12.47 28.71 28.66
N HIS A 13 12.42 27.58 29.34
CA HIS A 13 13.57 26.69 29.56
C HIS A 13 13.42 25.31 28.93
N ILE A 14 12.21 24.92 28.47
CA ILE A 14 11.91 23.63 27.85
C ILE A 14 11.56 23.89 26.40
N THR A 15 12.24 23.23 25.50
CA THR A 15 11.94 23.31 24.05
C THR A 15 10.61 22.63 23.74
N GLU A 16 9.98 22.98 22.61
CA GLU A 16 8.74 22.33 22.18
C GLU A 16 8.91 20.81 22.01
N GLN A 17 10.08 20.37 21.56
CA GLN A 17 10.42 18.94 21.40
C GLN A 17 10.45 18.22 22.76
N GLU A 18 11.04 18.83 23.78
CA GLU A 18 11.08 18.27 25.14
C GLU A 18 9.68 18.25 25.79
N MET A 19 8.86 19.28 25.55
CA MET A 19 7.48 19.31 26.01
C MET A 19 6.63 18.21 25.35
N ASP A 20 6.84 17.95 24.07
CA ASP A 20 6.19 16.87 23.35
C ASP A 20 6.61 15.48 23.87
N LEU A 21 7.89 15.30 24.21
CA LEU A 21 8.40 14.08 24.83
C LEU A 21 7.74 13.79 26.19
N ILE A 22 7.51 14.83 26.99
CA ILE A 22 6.88 14.70 28.32
C ILE A 22 5.39 14.38 28.19
N LYS A 23 4.69 14.99 27.21
CA LYS A 23 3.24 14.84 27.03
C LYS A 23 2.84 13.56 26.31
N THR A 24 3.74 12.96 25.55
CA THR A 24 3.44 11.84 24.65
C THR A 24 3.93 10.54 25.26
N SER A 25 3.12 9.48 25.24
CA SER A 25 3.54 8.17 25.72
C SER A 25 4.67 7.60 24.83
N ALA A 26 5.52 6.72 25.40
CA ALA A 26 6.60 6.06 24.66
C ALA A 26 6.09 5.22 23.49
N ALA A 27 4.87 4.68 23.54
CA ALA A 27 4.23 3.96 22.45
C ALA A 27 3.81 4.91 21.32
N GLU A 28 3.21 6.03 21.65
CA GLU A 28 2.77 7.05 20.70
C GLU A 28 3.95 7.74 20.00
N GLN A 29 5.05 7.99 20.72
CA GLN A 29 6.29 8.50 20.14
C GLN A 29 6.87 7.53 19.09
N ARG A 30 6.90 6.24 19.40
CA ARG A 30 7.39 5.21 18.47
C ARG A 30 6.54 5.08 17.23
N ASN A 31 5.22 5.24 17.35
CA ASN A 31 4.29 5.01 16.25
C ASN A 31 4.09 6.25 15.38
N ASN A 32 3.99 7.44 15.99
CA ASN A 32 3.53 8.64 15.28
C ASN A 32 4.59 9.73 15.11
N LYS A 33 5.64 9.75 15.97
CA LYS A 33 6.66 10.81 15.96
C LYS A 33 8.06 10.32 15.58
N ARG A 34 8.19 9.04 15.27
CA ARG A 34 9.45 8.50 14.76
C ARG A 34 9.71 9.09 13.37
N LEU A 35 10.91 9.65 13.18
CA LEU A 35 11.37 10.04 11.85
C LEU A 35 11.32 8.81 10.93
N ILE A 36 10.50 8.89 9.89
CA ILE A 36 10.49 7.89 8.83
C ILE A 36 11.75 8.16 8.00
N THR A 37 12.82 7.47 8.34
CA THR A 37 14.14 7.63 7.68
C THR A 37 14.31 6.68 6.49
N SER A 38 13.34 5.77 6.27
CA SER A 38 13.37 4.84 5.14
C SER A 38 12.47 5.35 4.01
N ASP A 39 13.05 5.49 2.84
CA ASP A 39 12.34 5.68 1.58
C ASP A 39 12.11 4.30 0.96
N SER A 40 10.91 4.04 0.44
CA SER A 40 10.61 2.81 -0.29
C SER A 40 11.46 2.64 -1.56
N LEU A 41 12.05 3.74 -2.06
CA LEU A 41 12.98 3.74 -3.20
C LEU A 41 14.44 3.52 -2.79
N HIS A 42 14.75 3.44 -1.49
CA HIS A 42 16.12 3.27 -1.04
C HIS A 42 16.71 1.94 -1.52
N GLY A 43 17.74 2.00 -2.31
CA GLY A 43 18.41 0.82 -2.88
C GLY A 43 17.82 0.31 -4.20
N VAL A 44 16.77 0.93 -4.74
CA VAL A 44 16.20 0.58 -6.05
C VAL A 44 16.97 1.30 -7.15
N LEU A 45 17.63 0.55 -8.01
CA LEU A 45 18.55 1.07 -9.04
C LEU A 45 17.86 1.33 -10.38
N GLY A 46 16.75 0.66 -10.67
CA GLY A 46 16.05 0.81 -11.94
C GLY A 46 14.75 0.00 -12.05
N PRO A 47 14.09 0.07 -13.22
CA PRO A 47 12.87 -0.68 -13.48
C PRO A 47 13.08 -2.20 -13.34
N GLY A 48 12.18 -2.87 -12.63
CA GLY A 48 12.23 -4.32 -12.41
C GLY A 48 13.17 -4.80 -11.32
N ASP A 49 13.89 -3.90 -10.65
CA ASP A 49 14.83 -4.25 -9.57
C ASP A 49 14.08 -4.70 -8.30
N MET A 50 12.98 -4.02 -7.99
CA MET A 50 12.11 -4.35 -6.87
C MET A 50 10.66 -4.28 -7.29
N VAL A 51 9.89 -5.30 -6.90
CA VAL A 51 8.44 -5.35 -7.10
C VAL A 51 7.73 -5.52 -5.78
N GLU A 52 6.60 -4.84 -5.63
CA GLU A 52 5.67 -5.01 -4.52
C GLU A 52 4.46 -5.79 -5.00
N ILE A 53 4.00 -6.76 -4.19
CA ILE A 53 2.79 -7.53 -4.44
C ILE A 53 1.83 -7.25 -3.30
N ASP A 54 0.61 -6.87 -3.66
CA ASP A 54 -0.46 -6.63 -2.70
C ASP A 54 -1.77 -7.24 -3.19
N ALA A 55 -2.66 -7.55 -2.26
CA ALA A 55 -3.97 -8.11 -2.54
C ALA A 55 -5.04 -7.29 -1.82
N CYS A 56 -6.05 -6.85 -2.56
CA CYS A 56 -7.19 -6.16 -1.98
C CYS A 56 -8.51 -6.86 -2.34
N GLU A 57 -9.41 -6.96 -1.38
CA GLU A 57 -10.78 -7.38 -1.64
C GLU A 57 -11.54 -6.24 -2.34
N ALA A 58 -12.09 -6.52 -3.51
CA ALA A 58 -12.85 -5.51 -4.24
C ALA A 58 -14.17 -5.20 -3.52
N ASP A 59 -14.52 -3.92 -3.47
CA ASP A 59 -15.77 -3.48 -2.81
C ASP A 59 -17.01 -3.64 -3.72
N VAL A 60 -17.03 -4.70 -4.51
CA VAL A 60 -18.11 -5.09 -5.39
C VAL A 60 -18.45 -6.57 -5.21
N SER A 61 -19.73 -6.91 -5.14
CA SER A 61 -20.20 -8.29 -5.13
C SER A 61 -20.55 -8.72 -6.54
N LEU A 62 -19.99 -9.81 -7.00
CA LEU A 62 -20.29 -10.38 -8.30
C LEU A 62 -21.47 -11.35 -8.22
N VAL A 63 -22.24 -11.40 -9.29
CA VAL A 63 -23.36 -12.32 -9.46
C VAL A 63 -23.04 -13.34 -10.54
N SER A 64 -23.69 -14.51 -10.46
CA SER A 64 -23.52 -15.56 -11.46
C SER A 64 -24.08 -15.13 -12.82
N THR A 65 -23.36 -15.42 -13.89
CA THR A 65 -23.85 -15.20 -15.25
C THR A 65 -25.03 -16.14 -15.63
N ALA A 66 -25.13 -17.29 -14.95
CA ALA A 66 -26.21 -18.25 -15.16
C ALA A 66 -27.48 -17.91 -14.35
N ASP A 67 -27.33 -17.25 -13.22
CA ASP A 67 -28.44 -16.85 -12.34
C ASP A 67 -28.08 -15.52 -11.66
N SER A 68 -28.67 -14.44 -12.12
CA SER A 68 -28.42 -13.08 -11.60
C SER A 68 -28.85 -12.88 -10.15
N ASN A 69 -29.68 -13.77 -9.60
CA ASN A 69 -30.08 -13.71 -8.18
C ASN A 69 -29.06 -14.39 -7.26
N LYS A 70 -28.06 -15.11 -7.83
CA LYS A 70 -27.04 -15.82 -7.06
C LYS A 70 -25.78 -14.99 -6.97
N THR A 71 -25.51 -14.43 -5.81
CA THR A 71 -24.24 -13.75 -5.51
C THR A 71 -23.11 -14.79 -5.39
N ILE A 72 -22.01 -14.57 -6.11
CA ILE A 72 -20.80 -15.40 -6.04
C ILE A 72 -19.92 -14.96 -4.88
N GLY A 73 -19.81 -13.66 -4.64
CA GLY A 73 -19.01 -13.07 -3.57
C GLY A 73 -18.19 -11.87 -4.07
N ARG A 74 -17.28 -11.41 -3.20
CA ARG A 74 -16.33 -10.34 -3.51
C ARG A 74 -15.04 -10.94 -4.06
N PRO A 75 -14.57 -10.48 -5.21
CA PRO A 75 -13.29 -10.93 -5.74
C PRO A 75 -12.12 -10.30 -4.98
N VAL A 76 -11.02 -11.03 -4.89
CA VAL A 76 -9.72 -10.54 -4.42
C VAL A 76 -8.88 -10.21 -5.65
N VAL A 77 -8.40 -8.97 -5.71
CA VAL A 77 -7.54 -8.49 -6.81
C VAL A 77 -6.11 -8.41 -6.30
N TYR A 78 -5.22 -9.06 -7.01
CA TYR A 78 -3.78 -9.06 -6.75
C TYR A 78 -3.10 -8.16 -7.76
N PHE A 79 -2.24 -7.28 -7.26
CA PHE A 79 -1.43 -6.38 -8.08
C PHE A 79 0.05 -6.65 -7.87
N MET A 80 0.82 -6.52 -8.93
CA MET A 80 2.27 -6.47 -8.90
C MET A 80 2.70 -5.13 -9.48
N ILE A 81 3.40 -4.35 -8.68
CA ILE A 81 3.79 -2.98 -8.99
C ILE A 81 5.32 -2.90 -8.97
N ASP A 82 5.89 -2.37 -10.03
CA ASP A 82 7.31 -2.02 -10.06
C ASP A 82 7.56 -0.79 -9.19
N VAL A 83 8.43 -0.92 -8.21
CA VAL A 83 8.68 0.14 -7.21
C VAL A 83 9.30 1.38 -7.84
N TYR A 84 10.16 1.20 -8.84
CA TYR A 84 10.85 2.29 -9.51
C TYR A 84 9.94 3.13 -10.39
N THR A 85 9.19 2.48 -11.27
CA THR A 85 8.32 3.15 -12.25
C THR A 85 6.92 3.44 -11.74
N ARG A 86 6.51 2.78 -10.64
CA ARG A 86 5.14 2.77 -10.12
C ARG A 86 4.11 2.18 -11.09
N ALA A 87 4.58 1.45 -12.09
CA ALA A 87 3.71 0.80 -13.07
C ALA A 87 3.16 -0.51 -12.53
N ILE A 88 1.89 -0.80 -12.82
CA ILE A 88 1.29 -2.12 -12.60
C ILE A 88 1.80 -3.04 -13.71
N ILE A 89 2.62 -4.02 -13.34
CA ILE A 89 3.24 -4.95 -14.29
C ILE A 89 2.45 -6.24 -14.46
N ALA A 90 1.68 -6.64 -13.44
CA ALA A 90 0.76 -7.76 -13.52
C ALA A 90 -0.45 -7.54 -12.60
N MET A 91 -1.58 -8.18 -12.96
CA MET A 91 -2.80 -8.19 -12.18
C MET A 91 -3.47 -9.55 -12.31
N SER A 92 -4.03 -10.08 -11.22
CA SER A 92 -4.87 -11.27 -11.25
C SER A 92 -6.10 -11.09 -10.35
N VAL A 93 -7.17 -11.80 -10.67
CA VAL A 93 -8.42 -11.77 -9.89
C VAL A 93 -8.74 -13.20 -9.48
N ALA A 94 -9.04 -13.39 -8.19
CA ALA A 94 -9.43 -14.67 -7.63
C ALA A 94 -10.61 -14.50 -6.66
N PHE A 95 -11.30 -15.60 -6.36
CA PHE A 95 -12.34 -15.62 -5.32
C PHE A 95 -11.84 -16.22 -4.01
N ASP A 96 -10.66 -16.84 -4.03
CA ASP A 96 -10.03 -17.42 -2.85
C ASP A 96 -9.27 -16.35 -2.08
N ASN A 97 -9.56 -16.25 -0.80
CA ASN A 97 -8.95 -15.27 0.08
C ASN A 97 -7.45 -15.58 0.28
N ASN A 98 -6.59 -14.60 0.00
CA ASN A 98 -5.12 -14.61 0.26
C ASN A 98 -4.43 -15.95 -0.05
N SER A 99 -4.78 -16.58 -1.18
CA SER A 99 -4.26 -17.88 -1.53
C SER A 99 -2.98 -17.79 -2.36
N ILE A 100 -2.13 -18.79 -2.20
CA ILE A 100 -0.93 -18.97 -3.03
C ILE A 100 -1.30 -19.09 -4.53
N LEU A 101 -2.53 -19.54 -4.84
CA LEU A 101 -3.05 -19.64 -6.19
C LEU A 101 -3.21 -18.26 -6.84
N GLY A 102 -3.70 -17.25 -6.10
CA GLY A 102 -3.82 -15.88 -6.58
C GLY A 102 -2.46 -15.29 -6.96
N VAL A 103 -1.45 -15.51 -6.12
CA VAL A 103 -0.07 -15.08 -6.40
C VAL A 103 0.53 -15.87 -7.57
N THR A 104 0.28 -17.17 -7.66
CA THR A 104 0.76 -17.98 -8.79
C THR A 104 0.16 -17.49 -10.13
N ASN A 105 -1.13 -17.20 -10.16
CA ASN A 105 -1.79 -16.62 -11.33
C ASN A 105 -1.22 -15.25 -11.69
N LEU A 106 -0.82 -14.45 -10.71
CA LEU A 106 -0.16 -13.16 -10.93
C LEU A 106 1.17 -13.36 -11.67
N PHE A 107 2.01 -14.31 -11.26
CA PHE A 107 3.26 -14.64 -11.97
C PHE A 107 3.03 -15.24 -13.36
N LEU A 108 2.00 -16.06 -13.54
CA LEU A 108 1.62 -16.56 -14.85
C LEU A 108 1.22 -15.41 -15.79
N ASN A 109 0.41 -14.47 -15.28
CA ASN A 109 0.05 -13.27 -16.05
C ASN A 109 1.24 -12.36 -16.36
N LEU A 110 2.25 -12.31 -15.48
CA LEU A 110 3.48 -11.58 -15.76
C LEU A 110 4.27 -12.24 -16.91
N ALA A 111 4.35 -13.58 -16.92
CA ALA A 111 5.07 -14.35 -17.91
C ALA A 111 4.36 -14.38 -19.28
N ASP A 112 3.06 -14.13 -19.32
CA ASP A 112 2.28 -14.15 -20.54
C ASP A 112 2.69 -13.03 -21.50
N ASN A 113 2.68 -13.34 -22.79
CA ASN A 113 3.04 -12.38 -23.84
C ASN A 113 1.93 -11.34 -24.04
N LYS A 114 2.06 -10.18 -23.37
CA LYS A 114 1.06 -9.10 -23.38
C LYS A 114 0.95 -8.31 -24.70
N LYS A 115 1.69 -8.68 -25.75
CA LYS A 115 1.67 -7.96 -27.04
C LYS A 115 0.26 -7.87 -27.65
N GLY A 116 -0.57 -8.91 -27.48
CA GLY A 116 -1.94 -8.91 -27.98
C GLY A 116 -2.92 -8.04 -27.17
N ILE A 117 -2.61 -7.75 -25.92
CA ILE A 117 -3.47 -6.96 -25.02
C ILE A 117 -3.19 -5.46 -25.15
N LEU A 118 -1.94 -5.09 -25.41
CA LEU A 118 -1.50 -3.69 -25.49
C LEU A 118 -1.64 -3.09 -26.90
N GLN A 119 -1.68 -3.92 -27.95
CA GLN A 119 -1.83 -3.44 -29.35
C GLN A 119 -3.06 -2.56 -29.60
N PRO A 120 -4.26 -2.87 -29.08
CA PRO A 120 -5.43 -2.02 -29.32
C PRO A 120 -5.35 -0.63 -28.68
N LEU A 121 -4.54 -0.47 -27.62
CA LEU A 121 -4.41 0.80 -26.88
C LEU A 121 -3.44 1.78 -27.55
N TRP A 122 -2.50 1.31 -28.40
CA TRP A 122 -1.47 2.12 -29.03
C TRP A 122 -1.73 2.44 -30.50
N ASN A 123 -2.64 1.71 -31.16
CA ASN A 123 -2.97 1.92 -32.57
C ASN A 123 -4.00 3.06 -32.78
N GLY A 124 -4.30 3.83 -31.76
CA GLY A 124 -5.29 4.93 -31.79
C GLY A 124 -4.71 6.32 -31.55
N ILE A 125 -3.38 6.49 -31.63
CA ILE A 125 -2.75 7.83 -31.55
C ILE A 125 -1.95 8.06 -32.84
#